data_ec292819bdfa95a24f03b0331b3d2da8
#
_entry.id   ec292819bdfa95a24f03b0331b3d2da8
#
_cell.length_a   1.000
_cell.length_b   1.000
_cell.length_c   1.000
_cell.angle_alpha   90.00
_cell.angle_beta   90.00
_cell.angle_gamma   90.00
#
_symmetry.space_group_name_H-M   'P 1'
#
loop_
_entity.id
_entity.type
_entity.pdbx_description
1 polymer ?
#
loop_
_entity_poly.entity_id
_entity_poly.type
_entity_poly.pdbx_seq_one_letter_code
_entity_poly.pdbx_strand_id
1 'polypeptide(L)'
;PRQPDRVNVFKESDIAQFYFVVGKKYTPEELDKIEKSINNPIKKAIQKKYYTPEKKAILDTLRAQKKVPEFRAIAEKIKSDINFEWENNTDKLYMDDEKRKAYTTIGGVHHLDKEYTVFGELIEGFDVLDKIAALPTDRHDRPFKDVRIISVKIIK
;
A
#
# COMPACT_ATOMS: atom_id res chain seq x y z
N PRO A 1 -15.91 6.20 4.18
CA PRO A 1 -15.71 4.92 3.49
C PRO A 1 -16.27 4.95 2.08
N ARG A 2 -15.88 4.03 1.26
CA ARG A 2 -16.34 3.89 -0.12
C ARG A 2 -16.61 2.42 -0.44
N GLN A 3 -17.42 2.17 -1.44
CA GLN A 3 -17.64 0.84 -1.97
C GLN A 3 -16.35 0.26 -2.57
N PRO A 4 -16.20 -1.08 -2.62
CA PRO A 4 -15.05 -1.72 -3.26
C PRO A 4 -14.88 -1.29 -4.72
N ASP A 5 -13.65 -1.24 -5.21
CA ASP A 5 -13.30 -0.76 -6.57
C ASP A 5 -14.07 -1.47 -7.70
N ARG A 6 -14.44 -2.74 -7.50
CA ARG A 6 -15.27 -3.50 -8.46
C ARG A 6 -16.67 -2.91 -8.69
N VAL A 7 -17.16 -2.12 -7.74
CA VAL A 7 -18.49 -1.47 -7.77
C VAL A 7 -18.36 0.04 -7.98
N ASN A 8 -17.31 0.62 -7.44
CA ASN A 8 -17.02 2.06 -7.45
C ASN A 8 -15.68 2.31 -8.15
N VAL A 9 -15.69 2.19 -9.47
CA VAL A 9 -14.48 2.31 -10.32
C VAL A 9 -13.81 3.69 -10.18
N PHE A 10 -14.59 4.74 -9.92
CA PHE A 10 -14.10 6.11 -9.78
C PHE A 10 -13.67 6.45 -8.35
N LYS A 11 -13.72 5.50 -7.42
CA LYS A 11 -13.34 5.68 -6.01
C LYS A 11 -14.09 6.83 -5.32
N GLU A 12 -15.34 7.05 -5.70
CA GLU A 12 -16.18 8.11 -5.12
C GLU A 12 -16.42 7.88 -3.64
N SER A 13 -16.38 8.95 -2.87
CA SER A 13 -16.66 8.90 -1.43
C SER A 13 -18.14 8.67 -1.14
N ASP A 14 -18.43 7.93 -0.08
CA ASP A 14 -19.81 7.83 0.43
C ASP A 14 -20.27 9.17 1.00
N ILE A 15 -21.50 9.55 0.70
CA ILE A 15 -22.07 10.85 1.10
C ILE A 15 -22.50 10.89 2.58
N ALA A 16 -22.67 9.74 3.20
CA ALA A 16 -23.24 9.61 4.54
C ALA A 16 -22.29 8.99 5.57
N GLN A 17 -21.11 8.51 5.14
CA GLN A 17 -20.20 7.81 6.00
C GLN A 17 -18.81 8.46 6.00
N PHE A 18 -18.27 8.61 7.19
CA PHE A 18 -16.89 9.03 7.40
C PHE A 18 -16.28 8.22 8.55
N TYR A 19 -14.96 8.28 8.70
CA TYR A 19 -14.27 7.68 9.83
C TYR A 19 -13.08 8.54 10.26
N PHE A 20 -12.68 8.39 11.50
CA PHE A 20 -11.44 8.94 12.02
C PHE A 20 -10.35 7.89 11.91
N VAL A 21 -9.19 8.30 11.42
CA VAL A 21 -8.04 7.41 11.32
C VAL A 21 -7.35 7.36 12.69
N VAL A 22 -7.39 6.19 13.32
CA VAL A 22 -6.58 5.89 14.49
C VAL A 22 -5.34 5.13 14.01
N GLY A 23 -4.28 5.86 13.75
CA GLY A 23 -3.02 5.29 13.25
C GLY A 23 -2.11 4.84 14.39
N LYS A 24 -1.10 4.04 14.04
CA LYS A 24 0.01 3.71 14.94
C LYS A 24 1.30 4.35 14.46
N LYS A 25 2.25 4.54 15.38
CA LYS A 25 3.62 4.86 15.02
C LYS A 25 4.34 3.57 14.63
N TYR A 26 5.14 3.65 13.58
CA TYR A 26 5.90 2.53 13.05
C TYR A 26 7.38 2.70 13.38
N THR A 27 8.10 1.59 13.51
CA THR A 27 9.56 1.64 13.46
C THR A 27 10.05 1.65 12.01
N PRO A 28 11.28 2.13 11.74
CA PRO A 28 11.85 2.07 10.39
C PRO A 28 11.84 0.65 9.80
N GLU A 29 12.11 -0.37 10.64
CA GLU A 29 12.13 -1.78 10.23
C GLU A 29 10.72 -2.30 9.88
N GLU A 30 9.68 -1.83 10.58
CA GLU A 30 8.29 -2.15 10.24
C GLU A 30 7.92 -1.54 8.88
N LEU A 31 8.30 -0.30 8.60
CA LEU A 31 8.08 0.35 7.31
C LEU A 31 8.79 -0.40 6.18
N ASP A 32 10.04 -0.82 6.39
CA ASP A 32 10.77 -1.65 5.43
C ASP A 32 10.08 -2.98 5.14
N LYS A 33 9.53 -3.64 6.18
CA LYS A 33 8.76 -4.88 6.01
C LYS A 33 7.49 -4.65 5.20
N ILE A 34 6.76 -3.58 5.48
CA ILE A 34 5.56 -3.20 4.74
C ILE A 34 5.90 -2.96 3.26
N GLU A 35 6.90 -2.13 2.99
CA GLU A 35 7.34 -1.81 1.64
C GLU A 35 7.77 -3.07 0.88
N LYS A 36 8.54 -3.96 1.51
CA LYS A 36 8.93 -5.25 0.94
C LYS A 36 7.74 -6.18 0.70
N SER A 37 6.78 -6.23 1.62
CA SER A 37 5.61 -7.11 1.50
C SER A 37 4.72 -6.75 0.31
N ILE A 38 4.60 -5.46 0.00
CA ILE A 38 3.83 -4.95 -1.14
C ILE A 38 4.64 -5.08 -2.43
N ASN A 39 5.90 -4.70 -2.42
CA ASN A 39 6.73 -4.61 -3.61
C ASN A 39 7.24 -5.97 -4.12
N ASN A 40 7.50 -6.94 -3.24
CA ASN A 40 8.03 -8.25 -3.64
C ASN A 40 7.09 -9.05 -4.56
N PRO A 41 5.77 -9.14 -4.31
CA PRO A 41 4.85 -9.77 -5.24
C PRO A 41 4.85 -9.12 -6.62
N ILE A 42 4.88 -7.78 -6.68
CA ILE A 42 4.94 -7.01 -7.93
C ILE A 42 6.23 -7.34 -8.69
N LYS A 43 7.38 -7.27 -8.01
CA LYS A 43 8.67 -7.63 -8.61
C LYS A 43 8.68 -9.06 -9.15
N LYS A 44 8.14 -10.01 -8.41
CA LYS A 44 8.04 -11.41 -8.84
C LYS A 44 7.13 -11.55 -10.08
N ALA A 45 6.00 -10.84 -10.12
CA ALA A 45 5.11 -10.85 -11.27
C ALA A 45 5.79 -10.29 -12.53
N ILE A 46 6.47 -9.16 -12.42
CA ILE A 46 7.26 -8.56 -13.50
C ILE A 46 8.36 -9.54 -13.95
N GLN A 47 9.13 -10.10 -13.02
CA GLN A 47 10.15 -11.09 -13.37
C GLN A 47 9.58 -12.29 -14.12
N LYS A 48 8.46 -12.85 -13.65
CA LYS A 48 7.80 -13.98 -14.31
C LYS A 48 7.35 -13.64 -15.74
N LYS A 49 6.92 -12.42 -15.99
CA LYS A 49 6.52 -11.93 -17.32
C LYS A 49 7.68 -11.93 -18.31
N TYR A 50 8.88 -11.58 -17.86
CA TYR A 50 10.05 -11.46 -18.73
C TYR A 50 10.94 -12.71 -18.76
N TYR A 51 10.98 -13.51 -17.69
CA TYR A 51 11.65 -14.81 -17.64
C TYR A 51 10.66 -15.93 -17.99
N THR A 52 10.19 -15.95 -19.24
CA THR A 52 9.32 -17.03 -19.72
C THR A 52 10.08 -18.35 -19.82
N PRO A 53 9.39 -19.51 -19.79
CA PRO A 53 10.03 -20.82 -19.97
C PRO A 53 10.90 -20.90 -21.23
N GLU A 54 10.44 -20.29 -22.36
CA GLU A 54 11.15 -20.27 -23.63
C GLU A 54 12.46 -19.46 -23.52
N LYS A 55 12.40 -18.26 -22.94
CA LYS A 55 13.60 -17.43 -22.75
C LYS A 55 14.61 -18.09 -21.81
N LYS A 56 14.10 -18.77 -20.77
CA LYS A 56 14.96 -19.54 -19.86
C LYS A 56 15.65 -20.68 -20.59
N ALA A 57 14.94 -21.46 -21.41
CA ALA A 57 15.53 -22.53 -22.22
C ALA A 57 16.62 -22.01 -23.20
N ILE A 58 16.39 -20.85 -23.82
CA ILE A 58 17.37 -20.20 -24.69
C ILE A 58 18.63 -19.83 -23.87
N LEU A 59 18.48 -19.20 -22.72
CA LEU A 59 19.60 -18.83 -21.86
C LEU A 59 20.40 -20.05 -21.38
N ASP A 60 19.70 -21.15 -21.01
CA ASP A 60 20.33 -22.39 -20.57
C ASP A 60 21.10 -23.05 -21.74
N THR A 61 20.56 -23.03 -22.95
CA THR A 61 21.23 -23.52 -24.17
C THR A 61 22.49 -22.71 -24.47
N LEU A 62 22.38 -21.38 -24.46
CA LEU A 62 23.54 -20.50 -24.71
C LEU A 62 24.66 -20.69 -23.66
N ARG A 63 24.26 -20.90 -22.40
CA ARG A 63 25.18 -21.20 -21.30
C ARG A 63 25.91 -22.54 -21.56
N ALA A 64 25.17 -23.58 -21.92
CA ALA A 64 25.75 -24.91 -22.24
C ALA A 64 26.70 -24.85 -23.43
N GLN A 65 26.38 -24.05 -24.44
CA GLN A 65 27.22 -23.84 -25.64
C GLN A 65 28.38 -22.86 -25.41
N LYS A 66 28.54 -22.30 -24.19
CA LYS A 66 29.54 -21.29 -23.84
C LYS A 66 29.50 -20.01 -24.71
N LYS A 67 28.33 -19.69 -25.27
CA LYS A 67 28.09 -18.49 -26.07
C LYS A 67 27.83 -17.28 -25.14
N VAL A 68 28.90 -16.82 -24.51
CA VAL A 68 28.85 -15.78 -23.46
C VAL A 68 28.33 -14.43 -23.97
N PRO A 69 28.75 -13.92 -25.16
CA PRO A 69 28.22 -12.63 -25.65
C PRO A 69 26.72 -12.64 -25.87
N GLU A 70 26.19 -13.68 -26.53
CA GLU A 70 24.76 -13.83 -26.83
C GLU A 70 23.94 -14.00 -25.54
N PHE A 71 24.48 -14.80 -24.60
CA PHE A 71 23.85 -14.95 -23.27
C PHE A 71 23.73 -13.60 -22.57
N ARG A 72 24.82 -12.81 -22.53
CA ARG A 72 24.83 -11.49 -21.91
C ARG A 72 23.83 -10.54 -22.55
N ALA A 73 23.82 -10.48 -23.88
CA ALA A 73 22.91 -9.59 -24.60
C ALA A 73 21.44 -9.86 -24.26
N ILE A 74 21.02 -11.14 -24.22
CA ILE A 74 19.63 -11.50 -23.86
C ILE A 74 19.38 -11.23 -22.36
N ALA A 75 20.30 -11.56 -21.50
CA ALA A 75 20.14 -11.35 -20.05
C ALA A 75 20.06 -9.86 -19.69
N GLU A 76 20.88 -9.02 -20.31
CA GLU A 76 20.86 -7.57 -20.14
C GLU A 76 19.56 -6.95 -20.67
N LYS A 77 19.07 -7.43 -21.83
CA LYS A 77 17.80 -6.98 -22.35
C LYS A 77 16.64 -7.32 -21.39
N ILE A 78 16.57 -8.54 -20.89
CA ILE A 78 15.55 -8.95 -19.92
C ILE A 78 15.65 -8.08 -18.66
N LYS A 79 16.86 -7.84 -18.14
CA LYS A 79 17.08 -6.99 -16.97
C LYS A 79 16.62 -5.55 -17.22
N SER A 80 16.94 -5.01 -18.39
CA SER A 80 16.53 -3.66 -18.79
C SER A 80 15.00 -3.55 -18.86
N ASP A 81 14.34 -4.52 -19.50
CA ASP A 81 12.88 -4.55 -19.62
C ASP A 81 12.20 -4.65 -18.24
N ILE A 82 12.71 -5.49 -17.34
CA ILE A 82 12.24 -5.61 -15.95
C ILE A 82 12.42 -4.29 -15.19
N ASN A 83 13.58 -3.66 -15.30
CA ASN A 83 13.85 -2.39 -14.63
C ASN A 83 12.92 -1.30 -15.15
N PHE A 84 12.74 -1.21 -16.46
CA PHE A 84 11.82 -0.24 -17.06
C PHE A 84 10.39 -0.41 -16.55
N GLU A 85 9.86 -1.65 -16.54
CA GLU A 85 8.52 -1.90 -16.03
C GLU A 85 8.42 -1.64 -14.52
N TRP A 86 9.47 -1.98 -13.76
CA TRP A 86 9.52 -1.68 -12.33
C TRP A 86 9.50 -0.18 -12.05
N GLU A 87 10.32 0.61 -12.75
CA GLU A 87 10.37 2.07 -12.54
C GLU A 87 9.04 2.76 -12.88
N ASN A 88 8.34 2.28 -13.88
CA ASN A 88 7.05 2.82 -14.32
C ASN A 88 5.83 2.17 -13.66
N ASN A 89 6.03 1.24 -12.72
CA ASN A 89 4.93 0.58 -12.04
C ASN A 89 4.29 1.52 -11.00
N THR A 90 3.00 1.80 -11.16
CA THR A 90 2.22 2.70 -10.29
C THR A 90 1.75 2.05 -9.00
N ASP A 91 1.74 0.71 -8.94
CA ASP A 91 1.26 -0.04 -7.79
C ASP A 91 2.35 -0.26 -6.74
N LYS A 92 3.61 0.06 -7.08
CA LYS A 92 4.70 -0.03 -6.12
C LYS A 92 4.52 0.97 -4.98
N LEU A 93 4.74 0.49 -3.76
CA LEU A 93 4.80 1.38 -2.60
C LEU A 93 6.20 1.99 -2.52
N TYR A 94 6.25 3.31 -2.51
CA TYR A 94 7.46 4.08 -2.22
C TYR A 94 7.20 5.02 -1.05
N MET A 95 8.00 4.89 -0.02
CA MET A 95 7.99 5.76 1.15
C MET A 95 9.25 6.61 1.13
N ASP A 96 9.11 7.87 0.75
CA ASP A 96 10.16 8.88 0.87
C ASP A 96 10.47 9.23 2.33
N ASP A 97 11.50 10.02 2.55
CA ASP A 97 11.96 10.38 3.90
C ASP A 97 10.90 11.16 4.69
N GLU A 98 10.09 11.99 4.01
CA GLU A 98 9.01 12.75 4.66
C GLU A 98 7.91 11.81 5.16
N LYS A 99 7.46 10.87 4.33
CA LYS A 99 6.50 9.84 4.74
C LYS A 99 7.03 8.97 5.86
N ARG A 100 8.28 8.51 5.74
CA ARG A 100 8.93 7.71 6.79
C ARG A 100 8.98 8.48 8.10
N LYS A 101 9.36 9.75 8.06
CA LYS A 101 9.34 10.63 9.22
C LYS A 101 7.94 10.78 9.81
N ALA A 102 6.92 11.02 8.98
CA ALA A 102 5.54 11.13 9.44
C ALA A 102 5.07 9.85 10.13
N TYR A 103 5.27 8.69 9.51
CA TYR A 103 4.87 7.41 10.10
C TYR A 103 5.63 7.03 11.36
N THR A 104 6.87 7.47 11.53
CA THR A 104 7.65 7.18 12.74
C THR A 104 7.40 8.17 13.88
N THR A 105 6.92 9.38 13.58
CA THR A 105 6.70 10.44 14.59
C THR A 105 5.22 10.67 14.92
N ILE A 106 4.41 10.91 13.92
CA ILE A 106 2.96 11.15 14.04
C ILE A 106 2.22 9.82 14.05
N GLY A 107 2.58 8.93 13.15
CA GLY A 107 1.89 7.67 12.90
C GLY A 107 0.94 7.75 11.71
N GLY A 108 0.13 6.71 11.53
CA GLY A 108 -0.84 6.66 10.44
C GLY A 108 -1.27 5.25 10.07
N VAL A 109 -1.90 5.14 8.91
CA VAL A 109 -2.38 3.87 8.34
C VAL A 109 -2.06 3.85 6.85
N HIS A 110 -0.95 3.22 6.49
CA HIS A 110 -0.34 3.30 5.15
C HIS A 110 -1.25 2.85 3.99
N HIS A 111 -2.15 1.89 4.22
CA HIS A 111 -3.04 1.38 3.17
C HIS A 111 -4.23 2.31 2.86
N LEU A 112 -4.40 3.40 3.62
CA LEU A 112 -5.40 4.42 3.35
C LEU A 112 -4.86 5.54 2.46
N ASP A 113 -3.54 5.65 2.34
CA ASP A 113 -2.89 6.68 1.54
C ASP A 113 -3.31 6.57 0.06
N LYS A 114 -3.77 7.69 -0.51
CA LYS A 114 -4.25 7.79 -1.89
C LYS A 114 -5.53 6.99 -2.21
N GLU A 115 -6.09 6.29 -1.22
CA GLU A 115 -7.29 5.49 -1.41
C GLU A 115 -8.56 6.20 -0.92
N TYR A 116 -8.41 7.21 -0.07
CA TYR A 116 -9.51 7.95 0.53
C TYR A 116 -9.29 9.45 0.52
N THR A 117 -10.40 10.19 0.47
CA THR A 117 -10.36 11.67 0.54
C THR A 117 -10.25 12.10 1.99
N VAL A 118 -9.19 12.85 2.31
CA VAL A 118 -9.05 13.56 3.58
C VAL A 118 -9.80 14.88 3.47
N PHE A 119 -10.75 15.13 4.37
CA PHE A 119 -11.58 16.34 4.35
C PHE A 119 -11.50 17.13 5.67
N GLY A 120 -10.83 16.59 6.68
CA GLY A 120 -10.70 17.25 7.98
C GLY A 120 -9.63 16.64 8.84
N GLU A 121 -9.30 17.33 9.91
CA GLU A 121 -8.31 16.96 10.90
C GLU A 121 -8.93 17.08 12.29
N LEU A 122 -8.59 16.13 13.19
CA LEU A 122 -8.98 16.23 14.60
C LEU A 122 -8.03 17.19 15.30
N ILE A 123 -8.55 18.29 15.84
CA ILE A 123 -7.76 19.31 16.53
C ILE A 123 -7.78 19.16 18.05
N GLU A 124 -8.84 18.57 18.60
CA GLU A 124 -8.99 18.29 20.04
C GLU A 124 -9.91 17.09 20.26
N GLY A 125 -9.94 16.52 21.48
CA GLY A 125 -10.73 15.34 21.80
C GLY A 125 -10.05 14.02 21.47
N PHE A 126 -8.73 13.98 21.36
CA PHE A 126 -7.96 12.75 21.13
C PHE A 126 -8.22 11.68 22.19
N ASP A 127 -8.37 12.08 23.46
CA ASP A 127 -8.71 11.18 24.55
C ASP A 127 -10.10 10.53 24.39
N VAL A 128 -11.05 11.24 23.76
CA VAL A 128 -12.37 10.70 23.44
C VAL A 128 -12.27 9.70 22.32
N LEU A 129 -11.48 10.01 21.28
CA LEU A 129 -11.22 9.08 20.17
C LEU A 129 -10.57 7.78 20.68
N ASP A 130 -9.59 7.89 21.56
CA ASP A 130 -8.91 6.74 22.17
C ASP A 130 -9.86 5.89 23.00
N LYS A 131 -10.73 6.51 23.79
CA LYS A 131 -11.79 5.82 24.57
C LYS A 131 -12.75 5.07 23.66
N ILE A 132 -13.15 5.66 22.52
CA ILE A 132 -14.03 4.99 21.55
C ILE A 132 -13.29 3.80 20.90
N ALA A 133 -12.03 4.01 20.47
CA ALA A 133 -11.21 3.00 19.84
C ALA A 133 -10.89 1.80 20.77
N ALA A 134 -10.85 2.03 22.08
CA ALA A 134 -10.60 0.99 23.09
C ALA A 134 -11.85 0.20 23.50
N LEU A 135 -13.03 0.51 22.97
CA LEU A 135 -14.24 -0.23 23.30
C LEU A 135 -14.16 -1.68 22.82
N PRO A 136 -14.63 -2.64 23.64
CA PRO A 136 -14.74 -4.02 23.19
C PRO A 136 -15.75 -4.14 22.05
N THR A 137 -15.34 -4.89 21.01
CA THR A 137 -16.13 -5.06 19.78
C THR A 137 -16.48 -6.52 19.54
N ASP A 138 -17.48 -6.76 18.70
CA ASP A 138 -17.80 -8.08 18.19
C ASP A 138 -16.85 -8.47 17.01
N ARG A 139 -17.12 -9.61 16.38
CA ARG A 139 -16.34 -10.14 15.23
C ARG A 139 -16.41 -9.25 13.97
N HIS A 140 -17.26 -8.25 13.96
CA HIS A 140 -17.43 -7.29 12.86
C HIS A 140 -16.95 -5.89 13.24
N ASP A 141 -16.14 -5.78 14.30
CA ASP A 141 -15.61 -4.54 14.86
C ASP A 141 -16.70 -3.56 15.34
N ARG A 142 -17.92 -4.05 15.59
CA ARG A 142 -18.99 -3.27 16.16
C ARG A 142 -18.87 -3.26 17.67
N PRO A 143 -18.85 -2.07 18.34
CA PRO A 143 -18.86 -1.99 19.80
C PRO A 143 -20.07 -2.69 20.42
N PHE A 144 -19.87 -3.48 21.50
CA PHE A 144 -20.97 -4.09 22.23
C PHE A 144 -21.90 -3.06 22.89
N LYS A 145 -21.37 -1.88 23.20
CA LYS A 145 -22.16 -0.73 23.65
C LYS A 145 -22.21 0.31 22.56
N ASP A 146 -23.41 0.73 22.18
CA ASP A 146 -23.60 1.74 21.16
C ASP A 146 -22.91 3.05 21.52
N VAL A 147 -22.13 3.58 20.57
CA VAL A 147 -21.61 4.94 20.61
C VAL A 147 -22.51 5.79 19.73
N ARG A 148 -23.09 6.85 20.30
CA ARG A 148 -24.06 7.71 19.59
C ARG A 148 -23.53 9.12 19.47
N ILE A 149 -23.60 9.67 18.26
CA ILE A 149 -23.40 11.09 18.01
C ILE A 149 -24.69 11.79 18.41
N ILE A 150 -24.63 12.62 19.45
CA ILE A 150 -25.81 13.32 19.97
C ILE A 150 -26.08 14.57 19.13
N SER A 151 -25.04 15.29 18.76
CA SER A 151 -25.18 16.50 17.93
C SER A 151 -23.90 16.77 17.15
N VAL A 152 -24.07 17.42 16.01
CA VAL A 152 -22.97 17.98 15.20
C VAL A 152 -23.30 19.44 14.94
N LYS A 153 -22.34 20.34 15.15
CA LYS A 153 -22.51 21.78 14.90
C LYS A 153 -21.37 22.26 13.99
N ILE A 154 -21.74 23.04 12.98
CA ILE A 154 -20.76 23.77 12.18
C ILE A 154 -20.47 25.08 12.90
N ILE A 155 -19.19 25.31 13.21
CA ILE A 155 -18.72 26.56 13.79
C ILE A 155 -18.21 27.40 12.62
N LYS A 156 -18.80 28.60 12.46
CA LYS A 156 -18.39 29.58 11.45
C LYS A 156 -17.41 30.55 12.04
#